data_ce3a5229e993e46399705f0d1c2fe613
#
_entry.id   ce3a5229e993e46399705f0d1c2fe613
#
_cell.length_a   1.000
_cell.length_b   1.000
_cell.length_c   1.000
_cell.angle_alpha   90.00
_cell.angle_beta   90.00
_cell.angle_gamma   90.00
#
_symmetry.space_group_name_H-M   'P 1'
#
loop_
_entity.id
_entity.type
_entity.pdbx_description
1 polymer ?
#
loop_
_entity_poly.entity_id
_entity_poly.type
_entity_poly.pdbx_seq_one_letter_code
_entity_poly.pdbx_strand_id
1 'polypeptide(L)'
;VTPRARKAILWVFTLLLTGVLLYFFLHKANLHRVLEESRRASLPHLGAALALEVLSVFLRAFRWRVMLAGVREGLPLSSLLKATVVSYTLSGAMPGRIGEIGKPFLLARWHGLSFTQVLGSTVLERGMDLIALAILWFGYLILPTEGFAPEAEGLLTYFTRLSWVLVAAAVPAGLFLLWLMPRRRIFDRMARRSERLGRYPLLLKAVRALLAFTGGLSTFRKKRTILYVTFLSVAIWLCIAGACWAFLQSLHLDLPHSAGLLLLMFVSFGAAIPTPGGIGGVHKAIQVCLTLFYGISEDPAVTAGIVGHAVMFFPGILWGLLYLALGRVRLQELKDAARAEEERKRLRNLPSSQLPDEGP
;
A
#
# COMPACT_ATOMS: atom_id res chain seq x y z
N VAL A 1 23.39 -7.39 -18.48
CA VAL A 1 23.59 -6.82 -17.12
C VAL A 1 23.38 -7.94 -16.11
N THR A 2 24.40 -8.24 -15.29
CA THR A 2 24.31 -9.30 -14.29
C THR A 2 23.21 -8.98 -13.25
N PRO A 3 22.56 -10.00 -12.63
CA PRO A 3 21.54 -9.76 -11.60
C PRO A 3 22.01 -8.89 -10.44
N ARG A 4 23.31 -8.96 -10.11
CA ARG A 4 23.95 -8.10 -9.08
C ARG A 4 24.02 -6.65 -9.53
N ALA A 5 24.45 -6.39 -10.77
CA ALA A 5 24.52 -5.04 -11.33
C ALA A 5 23.14 -4.39 -11.44
N ARG A 6 22.11 -5.14 -11.86
CA ARG A 6 20.72 -4.64 -11.89
C ARG A 6 20.20 -4.24 -10.51
N LYS A 7 20.51 -5.03 -9.47
CA LYS A 7 20.18 -4.66 -8.09
C LYS A 7 20.90 -3.41 -7.65
N ALA A 8 22.21 -3.32 -7.89
CA ALA A 8 23.00 -2.14 -7.55
C ALA A 8 22.44 -0.89 -8.23
N ILE A 9 22.10 -0.96 -9.53
CA ILE A 9 21.48 0.15 -10.27
C ILE A 9 20.15 0.56 -9.64
N LEU A 10 19.27 -0.37 -9.26
CA LEU A 10 18.01 -0.06 -8.61
C LEU A 10 18.23 0.63 -7.25
N TRP A 11 19.17 0.14 -6.43
CA TRP A 11 19.51 0.78 -5.17
C TRP A 11 20.04 2.20 -5.37
N VAL A 12 21.01 2.38 -6.29
CA VAL A 12 21.58 3.70 -6.60
C VAL A 12 20.49 4.65 -7.09
N PHE A 13 19.66 4.22 -8.05
CA PHE A 13 18.55 5.04 -8.55
C PHE A 13 17.58 5.45 -7.43
N THR A 14 17.19 4.49 -6.59
CA THR A 14 16.24 4.74 -5.50
C THR A 14 16.81 5.70 -4.45
N LEU A 15 18.09 5.53 -4.09
CA LEU A 15 18.78 6.42 -3.14
C LEU A 15 18.99 7.82 -3.72
N LEU A 16 19.36 7.94 -4.99
CA LEU A 16 19.47 9.23 -5.68
C LEU A 16 18.11 9.93 -5.72
N LEU A 17 17.05 9.22 -6.12
CA LEU A 17 15.70 9.78 -6.14
C LEU A 17 15.27 10.27 -4.75
N THR A 18 15.54 9.47 -3.71
CA THR A 18 15.25 9.84 -2.32
C THR A 18 16.03 11.10 -1.92
N GLY A 19 17.32 11.16 -2.24
CA GLY A 19 18.18 12.32 -1.95
C GLY A 19 17.70 13.59 -2.66
N VAL A 20 17.34 13.48 -3.94
CA VAL A 20 16.78 14.59 -4.72
C VAL A 20 15.47 15.11 -4.11
N LEU A 21 14.56 14.21 -3.78
CA LEU A 21 13.28 14.58 -3.15
C LEU A 21 13.47 15.22 -1.78
N LEU A 22 14.38 14.69 -0.95
CA LEU A 22 14.70 15.29 0.34
C LEU A 22 15.38 16.66 0.18
N TYR A 23 16.28 16.83 -0.78
CA TYR A 23 16.85 18.12 -1.08
C TYR A 23 15.77 19.15 -1.41
N PHE A 24 14.90 18.86 -2.38
CA PHE A 24 13.78 19.76 -2.73
C PHE A 24 12.76 19.96 -1.61
N PHE A 25 12.69 19.06 -0.65
CA PHE A 25 11.85 19.20 0.53
C PHE A 25 12.47 20.15 1.57
N LEU A 26 13.80 20.07 1.79
CA LEU A 26 14.47 20.76 2.89
C LEU A 26 15.18 22.07 2.51
N HIS A 27 15.51 22.29 1.23
CA HIS A 27 16.42 23.36 0.80
C HIS A 27 15.97 24.79 1.12
N LYS A 28 14.66 25.01 1.34
CA LYS A 28 14.09 26.31 1.71
C LYS A 28 13.72 26.40 3.18
N ALA A 29 13.80 25.32 3.94
CA ALA A 29 13.34 25.27 5.32
C ALA A 29 14.44 25.69 6.31
N ASN A 30 14.03 26.41 7.34
CA ASN A 30 14.88 26.69 8.49
C ASN A 30 14.77 25.54 9.50
N LEU A 31 15.73 24.63 9.51
CA LEU A 31 15.72 23.43 10.36
C LEU A 31 15.59 23.73 11.87
N HIS A 32 16.06 24.88 12.32
CA HIS A 32 15.90 25.28 13.73
C HIS A 32 14.43 25.54 14.04
N ARG A 33 13.73 26.30 13.19
CA ARG A 33 12.28 26.54 13.34
C ARG A 33 11.47 25.24 13.24
N VAL A 34 11.78 24.39 12.29
CA VAL A 34 11.16 23.06 12.13
C VAL A 34 11.25 22.25 13.43
N LEU A 35 12.43 22.26 14.07
CA LEU A 35 12.63 21.55 15.34
C LEU A 35 11.82 22.18 16.49
N GLU A 36 11.79 23.51 16.57
CA GLU A 36 10.99 24.23 17.57
C GLU A 36 9.50 23.94 17.43
N GLU A 37 8.95 24.05 16.22
CA GLU A 37 7.55 23.76 15.93
C GLU A 37 7.20 22.30 16.26
N SER A 38 8.06 21.34 15.88
CA SER A 38 7.88 19.94 16.23
C SER A 38 7.82 19.70 17.74
N ARG A 39 8.60 20.43 18.54
CA ARG A 39 8.57 20.33 20.02
C ARG A 39 7.34 20.93 20.65
N ARG A 40 6.69 21.88 19.99
CA ARG A 40 5.45 22.53 20.46
C ARG A 40 4.20 21.72 20.08
N ALA A 41 4.34 20.60 19.38
CA ALA A 41 3.23 19.79 18.94
C ALA A 41 2.33 19.35 20.12
N SER A 42 1.03 19.47 19.94
CA SER A 42 0.01 19.07 20.91
C SER A 42 -0.01 17.54 21.05
N LEU A 43 0.43 17.04 22.20
CA LEU A 43 0.50 15.61 22.49
C LEU A 43 -0.85 14.89 22.41
N PRO A 44 -1.99 15.47 22.87
CA PRO A 44 -3.30 14.81 22.71
C PRO A 44 -3.68 14.56 21.26
N HIS A 45 -3.50 15.54 20.37
CA HIS A 45 -3.80 15.41 18.95
C HIS A 45 -2.83 14.45 18.25
N LEU A 46 -1.55 14.48 18.61
CA LEU A 46 -0.57 13.52 18.12
C LEU A 46 -0.89 12.10 18.57
N GLY A 47 -1.33 11.93 19.82
CA GLY A 47 -1.81 10.66 20.37
C GLY A 47 -3.04 10.13 19.63
N ALA A 48 -4.00 11.02 19.31
CA ALA A 48 -5.17 10.67 18.51
C ALA A 48 -4.78 10.24 17.08
N ALA A 49 -3.84 10.94 16.44
CA ALA A 49 -3.34 10.57 15.12
C ALA A 49 -2.68 9.19 15.13
N LEU A 50 -1.81 8.91 16.11
CA LEU A 50 -1.18 7.61 16.28
C LEU A 50 -2.20 6.49 16.58
N ALA A 51 -3.21 6.77 17.40
CA ALA A 51 -4.26 5.79 17.71
C ALA A 51 -5.08 5.43 16.47
N LEU A 52 -5.43 6.41 15.65
CA LEU A 52 -6.14 6.19 14.37
C LEU A 52 -5.29 5.40 13.39
N GLU A 53 -3.99 5.67 13.30
CA GLU A 53 -3.08 4.91 12.44
C GLU A 53 -2.94 3.46 12.92
N VAL A 54 -2.75 3.23 14.21
CA VAL A 54 -2.72 1.88 14.80
C VAL A 54 -4.04 1.14 14.56
N LEU A 55 -5.18 1.83 14.72
CA LEU A 55 -6.49 1.25 14.41
C LEU A 55 -6.60 0.85 12.94
N SER A 56 -6.08 1.67 12.01
CA SER A 56 -6.04 1.35 10.58
C SER A 56 -5.31 0.04 10.31
N VAL A 57 -4.19 -0.20 10.99
CA VAL A 57 -3.40 -1.44 10.87
C VAL A 57 -4.20 -2.66 11.34
N PHE A 58 -4.91 -2.56 12.46
CA PHE A 58 -5.80 -3.62 12.94
C PHE A 58 -6.96 -3.90 11.96
N LEU A 59 -7.60 -2.85 11.46
CA LEU A 59 -8.68 -2.98 10.48
C LEU A 59 -8.18 -3.62 9.17
N ARG A 60 -6.96 -3.31 8.72
CA ARG A 60 -6.32 -3.95 7.56
C ARG A 60 -6.12 -5.45 7.78
N ALA A 61 -5.60 -5.86 8.93
CA ALA A 61 -5.42 -7.26 9.26
C ALA A 61 -6.75 -8.00 9.36
N PHE A 62 -7.77 -7.37 9.96
CA PHE A 62 -9.11 -7.91 10.07
C PHE A 62 -9.79 -8.03 8.69
N ARG A 63 -9.75 -7.00 7.87
CA ARG A 63 -10.24 -7.03 6.49
C ARG A 63 -9.59 -8.18 5.70
N TRP A 64 -8.28 -8.34 5.82
CA TRP A 64 -7.55 -9.39 5.14
C TRP A 64 -7.98 -10.80 5.62
N ARG A 65 -8.27 -10.95 6.91
CA ARG A 65 -8.87 -12.19 7.45
C ARG A 65 -10.21 -12.52 6.76
N VAL A 66 -11.08 -11.54 6.61
CA VAL A 66 -12.35 -11.70 5.91
C VAL A 66 -12.13 -12.11 4.45
N MET A 67 -11.18 -11.47 3.78
CA MET A 67 -10.85 -11.78 2.38
C MET A 67 -10.29 -13.19 2.20
N LEU A 68 -9.55 -13.71 3.18
CA LEU A 68 -8.95 -15.04 3.15
C LEU A 68 -9.90 -16.16 3.61
N ALA A 69 -11.09 -15.86 4.10
CA ALA A 69 -12.05 -16.87 4.57
C ALA A 69 -12.43 -17.89 3.48
N GLY A 70 -12.37 -17.50 2.20
CA GLY A 70 -12.59 -18.44 1.07
C GLY A 70 -11.37 -19.31 0.72
N VAL A 71 -10.19 -19.00 1.24
CA VAL A 71 -8.98 -19.81 1.10
C VAL A 71 -8.84 -20.75 2.29
N ARG A 72 -8.96 -20.20 3.50
CA ARG A 72 -8.95 -20.94 4.77
C ARG A 72 -9.70 -20.15 5.83
N GLU A 73 -10.69 -20.78 6.42
CA GLU A 73 -11.41 -20.25 7.56
C GLU A 73 -10.58 -20.37 8.85
N GLY A 74 -10.86 -19.50 9.83
CA GLY A 74 -10.24 -19.58 11.16
C GLY A 74 -8.79 -19.14 11.26
N LEU A 75 -8.23 -18.43 10.26
CA LEU A 75 -6.88 -17.88 10.36
C LEU A 75 -6.75 -16.93 11.57
N PRO A 76 -5.74 -17.12 12.44
CA PRO A 76 -5.55 -16.28 13.63
C PRO A 76 -5.27 -14.82 13.23
N LEU A 77 -6.00 -13.86 13.80
CA LEU A 77 -5.79 -12.43 13.52
C LEU A 77 -4.36 -11.99 13.85
N SER A 78 -3.75 -12.58 14.89
CA SER A 78 -2.36 -12.33 15.26
C SER A 78 -1.36 -12.67 14.16
N SER A 79 -1.58 -13.74 13.39
CA SER A 79 -0.72 -14.10 12.26
C SER A 79 -0.84 -13.10 11.10
N LEU A 80 -2.08 -12.65 10.81
CA LEU A 80 -2.33 -11.65 9.78
C LEU A 80 -1.76 -10.29 10.16
N LEU A 81 -1.94 -9.88 11.42
CA LEU A 81 -1.36 -8.64 11.95
C LEU A 81 0.17 -8.68 11.87
N LYS A 82 0.78 -9.79 12.34
CA LYS A 82 2.22 -10.01 12.25
C LYS A 82 2.73 -9.91 10.82
N ALA A 83 2.09 -10.59 9.85
CA ALA A 83 2.47 -10.50 8.44
C ALA A 83 2.33 -9.08 7.89
N THR A 84 1.30 -8.34 8.31
CA THR A 84 1.05 -6.97 7.88
C THR A 84 2.13 -6.01 8.38
N VAL A 85 2.44 -5.99 9.69
CA VAL A 85 3.44 -5.06 10.25
C VAL A 85 4.86 -5.41 9.81
N VAL A 86 5.20 -6.70 9.68
CA VAL A 86 6.49 -7.11 9.12
C VAL A 86 6.63 -6.67 7.66
N SER A 87 5.53 -6.67 6.88
CA SER A 87 5.56 -6.15 5.51
C SER A 87 5.87 -4.66 5.46
N TYR A 88 5.40 -3.86 6.43
CA TYR A 88 5.74 -2.44 6.51
C TYR A 88 7.23 -2.23 6.81
N THR A 89 7.79 -3.01 7.72
CA THR A 89 9.25 -3.00 7.99
C THR A 89 10.05 -3.35 6.74
N LEU A 90 9.64 -4.39 6.01
CA LEU A 90 10.31 -4.78 4.76
C LEU A 90 10.21 -3.72 3.68
N SER A 91 9.04 -3.07 3.54
CA SER A 91 8.84 -1.98 2.57
C SER A 91 9.56 -0.69 2.99
N GLY A 92 9.73 -0.47 4.29
CA GLY A 92 10.50 0.65 4.84
C GLY A 92 12.00 0.48 4.63
N ALA A 93 12.51 -0.75 4.81
CA ALA A 93 13.93 -1.05 4.72
C ALA A 93 14.43 -1.31 3.29
N MET A 94 13.55 -1.71 2.37
CA MET A 94 13.95 -2.17 1.03
C MET A 94 13.24 -1.39 -0.09
N PRO A 95 13.95 -1.04 -1.18
CA PRO A 95 13.33 -0.41 -2.34
C PRO A 95 12.38 -1.38 -3.06
N GLY A 96 11.39 -0.83 -3.78
CA GLY A 96 10.50 -1.61 -4.63
C GLY A 96 9.37 -2.34 -3.88
N ARG A 97 9.01 -1.90 -2.67
CA ARG A 97 7.84 -2.40 -1.91
C ARG A 97 7.82 -3.92 -1.72
N ILE A 98 8.99 -4.51 -1.45
CA ILE A 98 9.17 -5.97 -1.28
C ILE A 98 8.25 -6.54 -0.19
N GLY A 99 7.88 -5.74 0.81
CA GLY A 99 6.91 -6.13 1.84
C GLY A 99 5.55 -6.56 1.30
N GLU A 100 5.10 -6.01 0.16
CA GLU A 100 3.82 -6.41 -0.44
C GLU A 100 3.82 -7.88 -0.92
N ILE A 101 4.98 -8.40 -1.31
CA ILE A 101 5.17 -9.82 -1.66
C ILE A 101 5.52 -10.62 -0.41
N GLY A 102 6.29 -10.05 0.52
CA GLY A 102 6.64 -10.67 1.79
C GLY A 102 5.44 -11.01 2.66
N LYS A 103 4.42 -10.13 2.69
CA LYS A 103 3.16 -10.32 3.44
C LYS A 103 2.46 -11.65 3.07
N PRO A 104 2.07 -11.90 1.82
CA PRO A 104 1.42 -13.15 1.43
C PRO A 104 2.35 -14.36 1.53
N PHE A 105 3.66 -14.20 1.31
CA PHE A 105 4.63 -15.28 1.43
C PHE A 105 4.73 -15.79 2.87
N LEU A 106 4.89 -14.89 3.84
CA LEU A 106 5.00 -15.26 5.26
C LEU A 106 3.74 -15.98 5.73
N LEU A 107 2.56 -15.45 5.41
CA LEU A 107 1.30 -16.09 5.81
C LEU A 107 1.12 -17.46 5.17
N ALA A 108 1.41 -17.59 3.87
CA ALA A 108 1.33 -18.86 3.16
C ALA A 108 2.25 -19.91 3.82
N ARG A 109 3.50 -19.54 4.12
CA ARG A 109 4.48 -20.42 4.76
C ARG A 109 4.05 -20.84 6.17
N TRP A 110 3.59 -19.90 7.01
CA TRP A 110 3.20 -20.21 8.39
C TRP A 110 1.99 -21.12 8.50
N HIS A 111 1.11 -21.07 7.51
CA HIS A 111 -0.15 -21.80 7.55
C HIS A 111 -0.27 -22.90 6.47
N GLY A 112 0.80 -23.22 5.73
CA GLY A 112 0.76 -24.24 4.68
C GLY A 112 -0.23 -23.93 3.54
N LEU A 113 -0.38 -22.63 3.18
CA LEU A 113 -1.29 -22.17 2.14
C LEU A 113 -0.57 -22.02 0.80
N SER A 114 -1.33 -22.09 -0.29
CA SER A 114 -0.78 -21.72 -1.60
C SER A 114 -0.43 -20.24 -1.65
N PHE A 115 0.84 -19.94 -1.91
CA PHE A 115 1.30 -18.54 -2.05
C PHE A 115 0.49 -17.77 -3.10
N THR A 116 0.16 -18.40 -4.22
CA THR A 116 -0.56 -17.75 -5.31
C THR A 116 -1.99 -17.39 -4.92
N GLN A 117 -2.65 -18.21 -4.09
CA GLN A 117 -3.98 -17.89 -3.56
C GLN A 117 -3.93 -16.71 -2.59
N VAL A 118 -2.95 -16.70 -1.68
CA VAL A 118 -2.76 -15.61 -0.72
C VAL A 118 -2.33 -14.32 -1.43
N LEU A 119 -1.49 -14.41 -2.45
CA LEU A 119 -1.13 -13.27 -3.30
C LEU A 119 -2.35 -12.69 -4.03
N GLY A 120 -3.24 -13.56 -4.52
CA GLY A 120 -4.51 -13.13 -5.15
C GLY A 120 -5.34 -12.25 -4.21
N SER A 121 -5.43 -12.62 -2.93
CA SER A 121 -6.13 -11.81 -1.94
C SER A 121 -5.45 -10.46 -1.70
N THR A 122 -4.11 -10.39 -1.75
CA THR A 122 -3.36 -9.14 -1.60
C THR A 122 -3.56 -8.19 -2.79
N VAL A 123 -3.60 -8.72 -4.02
CA VAL A 123 -3.93 -7.90 -5.21
C VAL A 123 -5.35 -7.36 -5.13
N LEU A 124 -6.29 -8.19 -4.68
CA LEU A 124 -7.67 -7.75 -4.48
C LEU A 124 -7.77 -6.67 -3.39
N GLU A 125 -6.97 -6.77 -2.34
CA GLU A 125 -6.84 -5.73 -1.31
C GLU A 125 -6.49 -4.38 -1.94
N ARG A 126 -5.55 -4.33 -2.89
CA ARG A 126 -5.21 -3.10 -3.63
C ARG A 126 -6.39 -2.56 -4.45
N GLY A 127 -7.14 -3.46 -5.11
CA GLY A 127 -8.35 -3.05 -5.82
C GLY A 127 -9.40 -2.42 -4.90
N MET A 128 -9.63 -3.01 -3.73
CA MET A 128 -10.57 -2.47 -2.75
C MET A 128 -10.09 -1.15 -2.13
N ASP A 129 -8.77 -0.97 -1.96
CA ASP A 129 -8.17 0.30 -1.53
C ASP A 129 -8.44 1.41 -2.57
N LEU A 130 -8.26 1.13 -3.87
CA LEU A 130 -8.55 2.10 -4.94
C LEU A 130 -10.04 2.48 -4.99
N ILE A 131 -10.94 1.52 -4.81
CA ILE A 131 -12.39 1.78 -4.74
C ILE A 131 -12.72 2.68 -3.53
N ALA A 132 -12.15 2.39 -2.36
CA ALA A 132 -12.37 3.19 -1.17
C ALA A 132 -11.84 4.62 -1.32
N LEU A 133 -10.63 4.79 -1.87
CA LEU A 133 -10.07 6.10 -2.18
C LEU A 133 -10.93 6.87 -3.18
N ALA A 134 -11.46 6.21 -4.21
CA ALA A 134 -12.38 6.83 -5.16
C ALA A 134 -13.67 7.30 -4.46
N ILE A 135 -14.27 6.48 -3.59
CA ILE A 135 -15.48 6.85 -2.82
C ILE A 135 -15.18 8.09 -1.96
N LEU A 136 -14.05 8.10 -1.24
CA LEU A 136 -13.67 9.22 -0.38
C LEU A 136 -13.37 10.49 -1.19
N TRP A 137 -12.74 10.34 -2.36
CA TRP A 137 -12.49 11.45 -3.25
C TRP A 137 -13.81 12.07 -3.77
N PHE A 138 -14.76 11.25 -4.20
CA PHE A 138 -16.08 11.75 -4.58
C PHE A 138 -16.78 12.43 -3.39
N GLY A 139 -16.71 11.83 -2.20
CA GLY A 139 -17.21 12.45 -0.98
C GLY A 139 -16.55 13.82 -0.72
N TYR A 140 -15.24 13.92 -0.93
CA TYR A 140 -14.51 15.17 -0.78
C TYR A 140 -14.97 16.26 -1.77
N LEU A 141 -15.24 15.91 -3.04
CA LEU A 141 -15.66 16.87 -4.06
C LEU A 141 -17.04 17.51 -3.81
N ILE A 142 -17.87 16.90 -2.97
CA ILE A 142 -19.18 17.46 -2.57
C ILE A 142 -19.11 18.23 -1.24
N LEU A 143 -17.96 18.22 -0.55
CA LEU A 143 -17.76 19.00 0.67
C LEU A 143 -17.45 20.46 0.31
N PRO A 144 -17.80 21.42 1.17
CA PRO A 144 -17.39 22.81 0.98
C PRO A 144 -15.86 22.92 0.94
N THR A 145 -15.35 23.69 0.01
CA THR A 145 -13.91 23.97 -0.15
C THR A 145 -13.53 25.15 0.77
N GLU A 146 -13.53 24.91 2.08
CA GLU A 146 -13.20 25.93 3.07
C GLU A 146 -11.68 26.00 3.32
N GLY A 147 -11.17 27.20 3.57
CA GLY A 147 -9.80 27.46 4.01
C GLY A 147 -8.75 27.38 2.89
N PHE A 148 -9.16 27.35 1.61
CA PHE A 148 -8.21 27.36 0.51
C PHE A 148 -7.60 28.73 0.28
N ALA A 149 -6.32 28.74 -0.14
CA ALA A 149 -5.69 29.94 -0.66
C ALA A 149 -6.38 30.37 -1.97
N PRO A 150 -6.51 31.68 -2.25
CA PRO A 150 -7.19 32.19 -3.46
C PRO A 150 -6.61 31.61 -4.76
N GLU A 151 -5.31 31.33 -4.79
CA GLU A 151 -4.60 30.77 -5.95
C GLU A 151 -4.88 29.26 -6.16
N ALA A 152 -5.48 28.58 -5.17
CA ALA A 152 -5.73 27.15 -5.21
C ALA A 152 -6.93 26.75 -6.08
N GLU A 153 -7.86 27.65 -6.42
CA GLU A 153 -9.07 27.34 -7.19
C GLU A 153 -8.76 26.74 -8.57
N GLY A 154 -7.80 27.34 -9.29
CA GLY A 154 -7.34 26.82 -10.58
C GLY A 154 -6.69 25.44 -10.46
N LEU A 155 -5.87 25.25 -9.43
CA LEU A 155 -5.22 23.97 -9.13
C LEU A 155 -6.24 22.89 -8.78
N LEU A 156 -7.27 23.20 -8.00
CA LEU A 156 -8.32 22.25 -7.65
C LEU A 156 -9.00 21.71 -8.91
N THR A 157 -9.25 22.56 -9.89
CA THR A 157 -9.82 22.14 -11.18
C THR A 157 -8.91 21.13 -11.92
N TYR A 158 -7.60 21.36 -11.96
CA TYR A 158 -6.64 20.43 -12.56
C TYR A 158 -6.60 19.11 -11.79
N PHE A 159 -6.52 19.14 -10.46
CA PHE A 159 -6.52 17.94 -9.62
C PHE A 159 -7.83 17.16 -9.76
N THR A 160 -8.95 17.84 -9.83
CA THR A 160 -10.26 17.21 -10.07
C THR A 160 -10.28 16.50 -11.42
N ARG A 161 -9.81 17.14 -12.50
CA ARG A 161 -9.70 16.49 -13.83
C ARG A 161 -8.76 15.29 -13.81
N LEU A 162 -7.57 15.41 -13.20
CA LEU A 162 -6.63 14.30 -13.06
C LEU A 162 -7.24 13.15 -12.26
N SER A 163 -7.98 13.46 -11.21
CA SER A 163 -8.67 12.46 -10.39
C SER A 163 -9.73 11.70 -11.16
N TRP A 164 -10.49 12.39 -12.03
CA TRP A 164 -11.43 11.72 -12.93
C TRP A 164 -10.75 10.72 -13.87
N VAL A 165 -9.56 11.05 -14.39
CA VAL A 165 -8.77 10.13 -15.21
C VAL A 165 -8.35 8.90 -14.40
N LEU A 166 -7.88 9.11 -13.17
CA LEU A 166 -7.49 8.00 -12.28
C LEU A 166 -8.68 7.11 -11.90
N VAL A 167 -9.83 7.71 -11.60
CA VAL A 167 -11.07 6.98 -11.32
C VAL A 167 -11.56 6.23 -12.55
N ALA A 168 -11.53 6.87 -13.72
CA ALA A 168 -11.89 6.24 -14.99
C ALA A 168 -10.99 5.04 -15.34
N ALA A 169 -9.76 5.01 -14.87
CA ALA A 169 -8.86 3.86 -15.00
C ALA A 169 -9.07 2.81 -13.91
N ALA A 170 -9.22 3.24 -12.64
CA ALA A 170 -9.32 2.35 -11.48
C ALA A 170 -10.66 1.60 -11.41
N VAL A 171 -11.77 2.29 -11.73
CA VAL A 171 -13.11 1.67 -11.68
C VAL A 171 -13.27 0.53 -12.70
N PRO A 172 -12.92 0.69 -13.99
CA PRO A 172 -12.97 -0.43 -14.93
C PRO A 172 -12.03 -1.56 -14.54
N ALA A 173 -10.82 -1.26 -14.03
CA ALA A 173 -9.89 -2.29 -13.55
C ALA A 173 -10.47 -3.06 -12.36
N GLY A 174 -11.07 -2.39 -11.39
CA GLY A 174 -11.78 -3.01 -10.26
C GLY A 174 -12.99 -3.84 -10.72
N LEU A 175 -13.83 -3.29 -11.61
CA LEU A 175 -14.97 -3.99 -12.20
C LEU A 175 -14.53 -5.19 -13.03
N PHE A 176 -13.42 -5.09 -13.77
CA PHE A 176 -12.83 -6.20 -14.51
C PHE A 176 -12.37 -7.31 -13.57
N LEU A 177 -11.72 -6.97 -12.45
CA LEU A 177 -11.36 -7.94 -11.41
C LEU A 177 -12.61 -8.60 -10.82
N LEU A 178 -13.65 -7.83 -10.49
CA LEU A 178 -14.93 -8.34 -10.01
C LEU A 178 -15.63 -9.23 -11.06
N TRP A 179 -15.55 -8.87 -12.34
CA TRP A 179 -16.10 -9.63 -13.44
C TRP A 179 -15.36 -10.97 -13.68
N LEU A 180 -14.05 -11.02 -13.43
CA LEU A 180 -13.27 -12.26 -13.51
C LEU A 180 -13.65 -13.28 -12.42
N MET A 181 -14.12 -12.83 -11.25
CA MET A 181 -14.39 -13.67 -10.09
C MET A 181 -15.39 -14.83 -10.30
N PRO A 182 -16.56 -14.66 -10.96
CA PRO A 182 -17.52 -15.74 -11.13
C PRO A 182 -17.12 -16.77 -12.21
N ARG A 183 -16.06 -16.51 -12.98
CA ARG A 183 -15.72 -17.27 -14.18
C ARG A 183 -14.72 -18.42 -13.97
N ARG A 184 -14.55 -18.87 -12.73
CA ARG A 184 -13.72 -20.05 -12.41
C ARG A 184 -14.03 -21.25 -13.32
N ARG A 185 -15.31 -21.48 -13.66
CA ARG A 185 -15.70 -22.55 -14.60
C ARG A 185 -15.09 -22.41 -16.00
N ILE A 186 -14.84 -21.19 -16.47
CA ILE A 186 -14.18 -20.95 -17.76
C ILE A 186 -12.70 -21.29 -17.62
N PHE A 187 -12.06 -20.83 -16.56
CA PHE A 187 -10.66 -21.13 -16.29
C PHE A 187 -10.43 -22.61 -16.02
N ASP A 188 -11.32 -23.29 -15.26
CA ASP A 188 -11.27 -24.74 -15.07
C ASP A 188 -11.44 -25.50 -16.39
N ARG A 189 -12.29 -25.01 -17.31
CA ARG A 189 -12.42 -25.56 -18.67
C ARG A 189 -11.15 -25.33 -19.52
N MET A 190 -10.58 -24.14 -19.43
CA MET A 190 -9.31 -23.82 -20.10
C MET A 190 -8.17 -24.67 -19.57
N ALA A 191 -8.09 -24.91 -18.25
CA ALA A 191 -7.07 -25.77 -17.65
C ALA A 191 -7.19 -27.20 -18.15
N ARG A 192 -8.41 -27.79 -18.12
CA ARG A 192 -8.65 -29.14 -18.67
C ARG A 192 -8.36 -29.25 -20.18
N ARG A 193 -8.59 -28.16 -20.90
CA ARG A 193 -8.29 -28.13 -22.35
C ARG A 193 -6.82 -27.93 -22.63
N SER A 194 -6.10 -27.19 -21.77
CA SER A 194 -4.66 -26.98 -21.88
C SER A 194 -3.86 -28.23 -21.48
N GLU A 195 -4.39 -29.09 -20.60
CA GLU A 195 -3.78 -30.39 -20.31
C GLU A 195 -3.76 -31.32 -21.52
N ARG A 196 -4.75 -31.20 -22.43
CA ARG A 196 -4.76 -31.89 -23.74
C ARG A 196 -3.78 -31.28 -24.75
N LEU A 197 -3.38 -30.04 -24.55
CA LEU A 197 -2.43 -29.28 -25.37
C LEU A 197 -1.00 -29.39 -24.82
N GLY A 198 -0.55 -30.52 -24.29
CA GLY A 198 0.75 -30.76 -23.64
C GLY A 198 2.02 -30.15 -24.31
N ARG A 199 1.80 -29.44 -25.43
CA ARG A 199 2.79 -28.71 -26.25
C ARG A 199 3.26 -27.37 -25.67
N TYR A 200 2.55 -26.81 -24.64
CA TYR A 200 2.84 -25.45 -24.13
C TYR A 200 2.91 -25.41 -22.60
N PRO A 201 4.02 -25.88 -21.99
CA PRO A 201 4.14 -25.96 -20.52
C PRO A 201 4.04 -24.59 -19.83
N LEU A 202 4.50 -23.51 -20.48
CA LEU A 202 4.38 -22.14 -19.97
C LEU A 202 2.93 -21.67 -19.91
N LEU A 203 2.12 -21.99 -20.92
CA LEU A 203 0.69 -21.66 -20.94
C LEU A 203 -0.07 -22.42 -19.83
N LEU A 204 0.26 -23.69 -19.64
CA LEU A 204 -0.32 -24.51 -18.57
C LEU A 204 0.04 -23.94 -17.19
N LYS A 205 1.31 -23.56 -16.99
CA LYS A 205 1.79 -22.94 -15.75
C LYS A 205 1.09 -21.58 -15.48
N ALA A 206 0.92 -20.76 -16.52
CA ALA A 206 0.21 -19.49 -16.45
C ALA A 206 -1.30 -19.69 -16.10
N VAL A 207 -1.96 -20.66 -16.73
CA VAL A 207 -3.36 -20.97 -16.48
C VAL A 207 -3.55 -21.53 -15.06
N ARG A 208 -2.68 -22.42 -14.58
CA ARG A 208 -2.70 -22.93 -13.19
C ARG A 208 -2.47 -21.82 -12.19
N ALA A 209 -1.52 -20.92 -12.44
CA ALA A 209 -1.28 -19.74 -11.59
C ALA A 209 -2.50 -18.82 -11.55
N LEU A 210 -3.16 -18.59 -12.69
CA LEU A 210 -4.37 -17.78 -12.77
C LEU A 210 -5.55 -18.45 -12.04
N LEU A 211 -5.68 -19.76 -12.15
CA LEU A 211 -6.70 -20.54 -11.41
C LEU A 211 -6.48 -20.48 -9.90
N ALA A 212 -5.23 -20.64 -9.45
CA ALA A 212 -4.89 -20.51 -8.04
C ALA A 212 -5.15 -19.07 -7.54
N PHE A 213 -4.82 -18.07 -8.35
CA PHE A 213 -5.13 -16.66 -8.08
C PHE A 213 -6.63 -16.41 -7.93
N THR A 214 -7.44 -16.90 -8.89
CA THR A 214 -8.91 -16.78 -8.79
C THR A 214 -9.51 -17.57 -7.64
N GLY A 215 -8.83 -18.62 -7.16
CA GLY A 215 -9.16 -19.34 -5.92
C GLY A 215 -9.12 -18.43 -4.69
N GLY A 216 -8.14 -17.53 -4.61
CA GLY A 216 -8.07 -16.50 -3.57
C GLY A 216 -9.22 -15.50 -3.59
N LEU A 217 -9.90 -15.36 -4.74
CA LEU A 217 -11.06 -14.46 -4.91
C LEU A 217 -12.41 -15.13 -4.54
N SER A 218 -12.42 -16.38 -4.13
CA SER A 218 -13.65 -17.15 -3.89
C SER A 218 -14.58 -16.55 -2.83
N THR A 219 -14.03 -15.84 -1.86
CA THR A 219 -14.77 -15.15 -0.77
C THR A 219 -15.73 -14.08 -1.30
N PHE A 220 -15.41 -13.46 -2.45
CA PHE A 220 -16.19 -12.36 -3.05
C PHE A 220 -17.40 -12.78 -3.88
N ARG A 221 -17.78 -14.07 -3.85
CA ARG A 221 -19.01 -14.55 -4.50
C ARG A 221 -20.27 -14.04 -3.81
N LYS A 222 -20.20 -13.71 -2.52
CA LYS A 222 -21.33 -13.22 -1.74
C LYS A 222 -21.34 -11.68 -1.76
N LYS A 223 -22.43 -11.08 -2.25
CA LYS A 223 -22.61 -9.61 -2.27
C LYS A 223 -22.38 -8.97 -0.89
N ARG A 224 -22.86 -9.65 0.18
CA ARG A 224 -22.64 -9.19 1.57
C ARG A 224 -21.16 -9.05 1.92
N THR A 225 -20.32 -9.99 1.46
CA THR A 225 -18.88 -9.93 1.71
C THR A 225 -18.23 -8.76 0.95
N ILE A 226 -18.65 -8.50 -0.29
CA ILE A 226 -18.15 -7.35 -1.06
C ILE A 226 -18.50 -6.05 -0.32
N LEU A 227 -19.76 -5.86 0.06
CA LEU A 227 -20.20 -4.68 0.80
C LEU A 227 -19.44 -4.50 2.12
N TYR A 228 -19.25 -5.59 2.87
CA TYR A 228 -18.54 -5.56 4.14
C TYR A 228 -17.06 -5.21 3.98
N VAL A 229 -16.38 -5.79 2.99
CA VAL A 229 -14.97 -5.46 2.69
C VAL A 229 -14.84 -4.03 2.16
N THR A 230 -15.79 -3.54 1.36
CA THR A 230 -15.82 -2.14 0.91
C THR A 230 -15.99 -1.22 2.11
N PHE A 231 -16.94 -1.50 3.00
CA PHE A 231 -17.13 -0.73 4.23
C PHE A 231 -15.85 -0.68 5.08
N LEU A 232 -15.20 -1.83 5.32
CA LEU A 232 -13.93 -1.89 6.05
C LEU A 232 -12.84 -1.10 5.33
N SER A 233 -12.80 -1.14 3.99
CA SER A 233 -11.83 -0.37 3.21
C SER A 233 -12.04 1.14 3.38
N VAL A 234 -13.28 1.61 3.29
CA VAL A 234 -13.60 3.02 3.54
C VAL A 234 -13.26 3.41 4.98
N ALA A 235 -13.61 2.58 5.98
CA ALA A 235 -13.28 2.82 7.37
C ALA A 235 -11.76 2.94 7.62
N ILE A 236 -10.94 2.07 7.00
CA ILE A 236 -9.49 2.13 7.06
C ILE A 236 -8.98 3.48 6.55
N TRP A 237 -9.44 3.90 5.38
CA TRP A 237 -8.97 5.13 4.76
C TRP A 237 -9.51 6.39 5.47
N LEU A 238 -10.70 6.33 6.10
CA LEU A 238 -11.21 7.37 7.00
C LEU A 238 -10.37 7.49 8.28
N CYS A 239 -9.91 6.37 8.85
CA CYS A 239 -8.97 6.41 9.98
C CYS A 239 -7.68 7.14 9.59
N ILE A 240 -7.14 6.85 8.40
CA ILE A 240 -5.93 7.50 7.91
C ILE A 240 -6.17 8.99 7.61
N ALA A 241 -7.31 9.36 7.00
CA ALA A 241 -7.69 10.76 6.80
C ALA A 241 -7.85 11.51 8.13
N GLY A 242 -8.47 10.86 9.13
CA GLY A 242 -8.57 11.38 10.48
C GLY A 242 -7.20 11.54 11.16
N ALA A 243 -6.28 10.60 10.95
CA ALA A 243 -4.90 10.72 11.43
C ALA A 243 -4.18 11.89 10.75
N CYS A 244 -4.38 12.07 9.43
CA CYS A 244 -3.88 13.23 8.70
C CYS A 244 -4.38 14.54 9.30
N TRP A 245 -5.68 14.67 9.54
CA TRP A 245 -6.24 15.87 10.16
C TRP A 245 -5.74 16.06 11.59
N ALA A 246 -5.71 15.02 12.41
CA ALA A 246 -5.28 15.10 13.80
C ALA A 246 -3.82 15.53 13.95
N PHE A 247 -2.89 15.06 13.11
CA PHE A 247 -1.52 15.54 13.20
C PHE A 247 -1.36 17.00 12.73
N LEU A 248 -2.18 17.47 11.77
CA LEU A 248 -2.21 18.90 11.43
C LEU A 248 -2.63 19.75 12.62
N GLN A 249 -3.70 19.33 13.32
CA GLN A 249 -4.13 19.99 14.57
C GLN A 249 -3.05 19.93 15.65
N SER A 250 -2.25 18.86 15.69
CA SER A 250 -1.14 18.78 16.66
C SER A 250 -0.09 19.86 16.44
N LEU A 251 0.05 20.35 15.24
CA LEU A 251 0.97 21.43 14.86
C LEU A 251 0.30 22.82 14.87
N HIS A 252 -0.89 22.92 15.48
CA HIS A 252 -1.68 24.16 15.55
C HIS A 252 -2.00 24.76 14.17
N LEU A 253 -2.12 23.90 13.15
CA LEU A 253 -2.62 24.27 11.84
C LEU A 253 -4.14 24.12 11.88
N ASP A 254 -4.85 25.24 12.08
CA ASP A 254 -6.32 25.27 12.20
C ASP A 254 -6.98 25.09 10.83
N LEU A 255 -6.83 23.88 10.28
CA LEU A 255 -7.38 23.50 8.99
C LEU A 255 -8.68 22.69 9.14
N PRO A 256 -9.62 22.83 8.20
CA PRO A 256 -10.89 22.10 8.27
C PRO A 256 -10.68 20.58 8.19
N HIS A 257 -11.69 19.81 8.63
CA HIS A 257 -11.62 18.33 8.59
C HIS A 257 -11.40 17.79 7.16
N SER A 258 -11.91 18.51 6.14
CA SER A 258 -11.69 18.19 4.72
C SER A 258 -10.21 18.20 4.32
N ALA A 259 -9.34 18.95 5.03
CA ALA A 259 -7.91 18.97 4.80
C ALA A 259 -7.27 17.59 5.02
N GLY A 260 -7.77 16.80 5.97
CA GLY A 260 -7.30 15.43 6.18
C GLY A 260 -7.58 14.51 4.98
N LEU A 261 -8.72 14.68 4.31
CA LEU A 261 -9.06 13.93 3.09
C LEU A 261 -8.19 14.35 1.90
N LEU A 262 -8.01 15.65 1.70
CA LEU A 262 -7.13 16.15 0.63
C LEU A 262 -5.70 15.68 0.85
N LEU A 263 -5.19 15.82 2.07
CA LEU A 263 -3.85 15.40 2.43
C LEU A 263 -3.65 13.90 2.24
N LEU A 264 -4.65 13.06 2.58
CA LEU A 264 -4.64 11.63 2.31
C LEU A 264 -4.38 11.32 0.83
N MET A 265 -5.00 12.07 -0.10
CA MET A 265 -4.77 11.88 -1.54
C MET A 265 -3.33 12.19 -1.91
N PHE A 266 -2.80 13.33 -1.45
CA PHE A 266 -1.41 13.71 -1.70
C PHE A 266 -0.42 12.70 -1.12
N VAL A 267 -0.63 12.24 0.10
CA VAL A 267 0.18 11.20 0.75
C VAL A 267 0.12 9.89 -0.03
N SER A 268 -1.05 9.51 -0.54
CA SER A 268 -1.20 8.29 -1.37
C SER A 268 -0.38 8.38 -2.65
N PHE A 269 -0.33 9.54 -3.33
CA PHE A 269 0.53 9.80 -4.49
C PHE A 269 2.01 9.79 -4.09
N GLY A 270 2.38 10.50 -3.02
CA GLY A 270 3.75 10.52 -2.52
C GLY A 270 4.27 9.14 -2.14
N ALA A 271 3.41 8.33 -1.52
CA ALA A 271 3.72 6.94 -1.19
C ALA A 271 3.78 6.03 -2.43
N ALA A 272 3.19 6.39 -3.57
CA ALA A 272 3.32 5.64 -4.82
C ALA A 272 4.73 5.75 -5.43
N ILE A 273 5.47 6.82 -5.12
CA ILE A 273 6.86 7.01 -5.55
C ILE A 273 7.73 5.91 -4.90
N PRO A 274 8.54 5.17 -5.67
CA PRO A 274 9.27 4.00 -5.18
C PRO A 274 10.51 4.38 -4.36
N THR A 275 10.33 5.10 -3.27
CA THR A 275 11.38 5.45 -2.29
C THR A 275 11.29 4.54 -1.07
N PRO A 276 12.41 4.23 -0.38
CA PRO A 276 12.39 3.43 0.84
C PRO A 276 11.52 4.11 1.90
N GLY A 277 10.52 3.40 2.44
CA GLY A 277 9.62 3.93 3.45
C GLY A 277 8.81 5.16 3.03
N GLY A 278 8.72 5.50 1.73
CA GLY A 278 8.07 6.73 1.26
C GLY A 278 8.87 8.02 1.54
N ILE A 279 10.13 7.89 2.01
CA ILE A 279 10.98 9.04 2.38
C ILE A 279 11.19 9.95 1.17
N GLY A 280 11.02 11.25 1.36
CA GLY A 280 11.08 12.27 0.31
C GLY A 280 9.75 12.41 -0.43
N GLY A 281 9.20 11.33 -0.99
CA GLY A 281 7.93 11.36 -1.73
C GLY A 281 6.75 11.83 -0.89
N VAL A 282 6.53 11.19 0.25
CA VAL A 282 5.46 11.55 1.20
C VAL A 282 5.72 12.92 1.82
N HIS A 283 6.96 13.21 2.23
CA HIS A 283 7.34 14.51 2.79
C HIS A 283 6.98 15.65 1.83
N LYS A 284 7.42 15.54 0.57
CA LYS A 284 7.15 16.56 -0.45
C LYS A 284 5.67 16.66 -0.80
N ALA A 285 4.94 15.55 -0.81
CA ALA A 285 3.50 15.54 -1.06
C ALA A 285 2.74 16.31 0.04
N ILE A 286 3.09 16.13 1.31
CA ILE A 286 2.50 16.88 2.43
C ILE A 286 2.81 18.37 2.29
N GLN A 287 4.10 18.73 2.10
CA GLN A 287 4.52 20.10 1.90
C GLN A 287 3.75 20.77 0.75
N VAL A 288 3.72 20.13 -0.43
CA VAL A 288 3.04 20.67 -1.62
C VAL A 288 1.54 20.86 -1.37
N CYS A 289 0.88 19.90 -0.72
CA CYS A 289 -0.53 20.04 -0.37
C CYS A 289 -0.78 21.27 0.50
N LEU A 290 0.01 21.45 1.55
CA LEU A 290 -0.18 22.55 2.51
C LEU A 290 0.19 23.91 1.91
N THR A 291 1.28 24.00 1.17
CA THR A 291 1.70 25.26 0.55
C THR A 291 0.79 25.71 -0.58
N LEU A 292 0.40 24.80 -1.47
CA LEU A 292 -0.39 25.16 -2.65
C LEU A 292 -1.87 25.36 -2.38
N PHE A 293 -2.46 24.57 -1.47
CA PHE A 293 -3.91 24.62 -1.24
C PHE A 293 -4.29 25.48 -0.05
N TYR A 294 -3.45 25.52 0.98
CA TYR A 294 -3.77 26.26 2.21
C TYR A 294 -2.87 27.47 2.45
N GLY A 295 -1.93 27.77 1.55
CA GLY A 295 -1.04 28.93 1.67
C GLY A 295 -0.11 28.85 2.89
N ILE A 296 0.08 27.67 3.48
CA ILE A 296 0.96 27.47 4.63
C ILE A 296 2.40 27.72 4.19
N SER A 297 3.14 28.54 4.98
CA SER A 297 4.54 28.84 4.70
C SER A 297 5.44 27.60 4.78
N GLU A 298 6.65 27.69 4.22
CA GLU A 298 7.55 26.54 4.01
C GLU A 298 7.92 25.83 5.32
N ASP A 299 8.28 26.56 6.40
CA ASP A 299 8.75 25.95 7.63
C ASP A 299 7.68 25.08 8.31
N PRO A 300 6.43 25.55 8.57
CA PRO A 300 5.36 24.71 9.10
C PRO A 300 4.96 23.56 8.14
N ALA A 301 5.00 23.79 6.84
CA ALA A 301 4.68 22.73 5.87
C ALA A 301 5.74 21.61 5.87
N VAL A 302 7.02 21.95 6.05
CA VAL A 302 8.11 20.98 6.22
C VAL A 302 7.98 20.27 7.57
N THR A 303 7.67 21.00 8.64
CA THR A 303 7.39 20.39 9.96
C THR A 303 6.26 19.36 9.85
N ALA A 304 5.16 19.72 9.18
CA ALA A 304 4.05 18.80 8.94
C ALA A 304 4.46 17.58 8.10
N GLY A 305 5.35 17.77 7.12
CA GLY A 305 5.91 16.67 6.34
C GLY A 305 6.67 15.66 7.19
N ILE A 306 7.52 16.13 8.12
CA ILE A 306 8.32 15.28 9.01
C ILE A 306 7.42 14.57 10.03
N VAL A 307 6.58 15.32 10.73
CA VAL A 307 5.68 14.78 11.77
C VAL A 307 4.65 13.82 11.14
N GLY A 308 4.03 14.22 10.02
CA GLY A 308 3.06 13.40 9.31
C GLY A 308 3.66 12.08 8.81
N HIS A 309 4.86 12.12 8.21
CA HIS A 309 5.54 10.89 7.81
C HIS A 309 5.85 9.99 9.01
N ALA A 310 6.31 10.57 10.13
CA ALA A 310 6.57 9.80 11.34
C ALA A 310 5.31 9.14 11.90
N VAL A 311 4.20 9.87 11.98
CA VAL A 311 2.89 9.36 12.45
C VAL A 311 2.39 8.22 11.58
N MET A 312 2.49 8.35 10.26
CA MET A 312 1.89 7.40 9.32
C MET A 312 2.73 6.14 9.08
N PHE A 313 4.05 6.23 9.18
CA PHE A 313 4.93 5.12 8.79
C PHE A 313 5.62 4.46 9.99
N PHE A 314 6.04 5.23 11.01
CA PHE A 314 6.82 4.67 12.11
C PHE A 314 6.06 3.64 12.96
N PRO A 315 4.77 3.80 13.31
CA PRO A 315 4.08 2.82 14.14
C PRO A 315 4.13 1.42 13.53
N GLY A 316 3.83 1.30 12.24
CA GLY A 316 3.87 0.02 11.53
C GLY A 316 5.26 -0.57 11.40
N ILE A 317 6.26 0.26 11.10
CA ILE A 317 7.67 -0.15 10.97
C ILE A 317 8.22 -0.60 12.33
N LEU A 318 8.04 0.19 13.38
CA LEU A 318 8.53 -0.12 14.73
C LEU A 318 7.89 -1.38 15.29
N TRP A 319 6.59 -1.56 15.04
CA TRP A 319 5.88 -2.76 15.46
C TRP A 319 6.40 -4.01 14.75
N GLY A 320 6.67 -3.95 13.46
CA GLY A 320 7.28 -5.06 12.73
C GLY A 320 8.72 -5.34 13.18
N LEU A 321 9.53 -4.29 13.47
CA LEU A 321 10.87 -4.43 14.06
C LEU A 321 10.81 -5.13 15.42
N LEU A 322 9.81 -4.79 16.25
CA LEU A 322 9.61 -5.43 17.55
C LEU A 322 9.34 -6.94 17.39
N TYR A 323 8.51 -7.35 16.42
CA TYR A 323 8.30 -8.78 16.15
C TYR A 323 9.57 -9.49 15.68
N LEU A 324 10.41 -8.83 14.90
CA LEU A 324 11.71 -9.35 14.48
C LEU A 324 12.69 -9.47 15.67
N ALA A 325 12.78 -8.43 16.50
CA ALA A 325 13.65 -8.40 17.67
C ALA A 325 13.26 -9.45 18.71
N LEU A 326 11.97 -9.69 18.92
CA LEU A 326 11.47 -10.73 19.83
C LEU A 326 11.57 -12.15 19.24
N GLY A 327 12.21 -12.34 18.09
CA GLY A 327 12.37 -13.64 17.44
C GLY A 327 11.06 -14.31 17.00
N ARG A 328 9.95 -13.56 17.01
CA ARG A 328 8.62 -14.05 16.59
C ARG A 328 8.50 -14.25 15.08
N VAL A 329 9.46 -13.70 14.33
CA VAL A 329 9.69 -13.94 12.89
C VAL A 329 11.20 -14.14 12.72
N ARG A 330 11.60 -15.28 12.17
CA ARG A 330 13.03 -15.55 11.95
C ARG A 330 13.52 -14.78 10.74
N LEU A 331 14.66 -14.10 10.86
CA LEU A 331 15.33 -13.43 9.74
C LEU A 331 15.57 -14.37 8.55
N GLN A 332 15.72 -15.68 8.83
CA GLN A 332 15.85 -16.71 7.80
C GLN A 332 14.59 -16.82 6.92
N GLU A 333 13.39 -16.70 7.52
CA GLU A 333 12.12 -16.72 6.80
C GLU A 333 12.02 -15.54 5.83
N LEU A 334 12.54 -14.38 6.22
CA LEU A 334 12.59 -13.19 5.35
C LEU A 334 13.60 -13.34 4.21
N LYS A 335 14.78 -13.94 4.51
CA LYS A 335 15.78 -14.25 3.47
C LYS A 335 15.24 -15.27 2.47
N ASP A 336 14.52 -16.27 2.94
CA ASP A 336 13.89 -17.29 2.09
C ASP A 336 12.78 -16.66 1.22
N ALA A 337 12.01 -15.72 1.77
CA ALA A 337 11.03 -14.95 0.99
C ALA A 337 11.69 -14.15 -0.15
N ALA A 338 12.79 -13.47 0.14
CA ALA A 338 13.55 -12.73 -0.84
C ALA A 338 14.19 -13.63 -1.90
N ARG A 339 14.73 -14.80 -1.50
CA ARG A 339 15.30 -15.81 -2.41
C ARG A 339 14.25 -16.43 -3.32
N ALA A 340 13.10 -16.80 -2.76
CA ALA A 340 12.00 -17.37 -3.54
C ALA A 340 11.48 -16.40 -4.61
N GLU A 341 11.47 -15.11 -4.31
CA GLU A 341 11.10 -14.08 -5.30
C GLU A 341 12.19 -13.93 -6.38
N GLU A 342 13.47 -14.00 -6.02
CA GLU A 342 14.56 -13.97 -6.98
C GLU A 342 14.54 -15.18 -7.92
N GLU A 343 14.30 -16.35 -7.35
CA GLU A 343 14.22 -17.60 -8.11
C GLU A 343 13.02 -17.57 -9.06
N ARG A 344 11.87 -17.06 -8.62
CA ARG A 344 10.72 -16.82 -9.49
C ARG A 344 11.03 -15.85 -10.63
N LYS A 345 11.73 -14.73 -10.36
CA LYS A 345 12.18 -13.80 -11.39
C LYS A 345 13.18 -14.45 -12.35
N ARG A 346 14.06 -15.28 -11.82
CA ARG A 346 15.03 -16.04 -12.63
C ARG A 346 14.34 -17.05 -13.54
N LEU A 347 13.42 -17.86 -13.00
CA LEU A 347 12.66 -18.86 -13.75
C LEU A 347 11.76 -18.20 -14.82
N ARG A 348 11.20 -17.04 -14.54
CA ARG A 348 10.39 -16.28 -15.51
C ARG A 348 11.22 -15.77 -16.70
N ASN A 349 12.51 -15.55 -16.51
CA ASN A 349 13.42 -14.99 -17.53
C ASN A 349 14.25 -16.09 -18.22
N LEU A 350 14.10 -17.39 -17.87
CA LEU A 350 14.76 -18.49 -18.54
C LEU A 350 14.02 -18.84 -19.84
N PRO A 351 14.76 -19.13 -20.94
CA PRO A 351 14.16 -19.72 -22.12
C PRO A 351 13.52 -21.07 -21.78
N SER A 352 12.47 -21.43 -22.48
CA SER A 352 11.66 -22.64 -22.22
C SER A 352 12.44 -23.94 -22.20
N SER A 353 13.62 -23.98 -22.89
CA SER A 353 14.53 -25.11 -22.92
C SER A 353 15.39 -25.35 -21.68
N GLN A 354 15.36 -24.41 -20.72
CA GLN A 354 16.16 -24.46 -19.49
C GLN A 354 15.31 -24.50 -18.21
N LEU A 355 14.02 -24.69 -18.33
CA LEU A 355 13.14 -24.86 -17.17
C LEU A 355 13.37 -26.26 -16.58
N PRO A 356 13.54 -26.39 -15.25
CA PRO A 356 13.66 -27.69 -14.61
C PRO A 356 12.42 -28.52 -14.89
N ASP A 357 12.61 -29.78 -15.30
CA ASP A 357 11.55 -30.76 -15.36
C ASP A 357 11.00 -30.93 -13.93
N GLU A 358 9.78 -30.46 -13.66
CA GLU A 358 9.06 -30.86 -12.47
C GLU A 358 8.61 -32.32 -12.74
N GLY A 359 9.41 -33.29 -12.26
CA GLY A 359 9.05 -34.71 -12.22
C GLY A 359 7.71 -34.92 -11.48
N PRO A 360 7.08 -36.09 -11.66
CA PRO A 360 5.70 -36.36 -11.31
C PRO A 360 5.34 -36.16 -9.84
#